data_75a0121038069bea8654cce9432b0767
#
_entry.id   75a0121038069bea8654cce9432b0767
#
_cell.length_a   1.000
_cell.length_b   1.000
_cell.length_c   1.000
_cell.angle_alpha   90.00
_cell.angle_beta   90.00
_cell.angle_gamma   90.00
#
_symmetry.space_group_name_H-M   'P 1'
#
loop_
_entity.id
_entity.type
_entity.pdbx_description
1 polymer ?
#
loop_
_entity_poly.entity_id
_entity_poly.type
_entity_poly.pdbx_seq_one_letter_code
_entity_poly.pdbx_strand_id
1 'polypeptide(L)'
;LLMRVDSVLQQQDTEIHHAVEYALSNFLRAQYANGAWPQHYDTPSDSTDLAILPARYPASWSRVFPGTGYGDYYTFNDNALADVIDVMLEAHRTYGDIRYLEAALRGGDFMIRAQMPEPQPAWAQQDNNRMEPAWAREFEPPSITGGESYGVMRALLDLYIETGEHRFLSPLRPALSWARRSLLPDGRLARFYELKTNRPLYFVRDTYELTYSDADVPTHY
;
A
#
# COMPACT_ATOMS: atom_id res chain seq x y z
N LEU A 1 11.66 -11.38 11.75
CA LEU A 1 12.44 -11.85 12.91
C LEU A 1 12.68 -13.36 12.81
N LEU A 2 11.64 -14.23 12.71
CA LEU A 2 11.79 -15.69 12.70
C LEU A 2 12.73 -16.20 11.59
N MET A 3 12.64 -15.68 10.36
CA MET A 3 13.57 -16.05 9.27
C MET A 3 15.04 -15.84 9.62
N ARG A 4 15.37 -14.74 10.33
CA ARG A 4 16.75 -14.50 10.77
C ARG A 4 17.20 -15.48 11.83
N VAL A 5 16.32 -15.85 12.75
CA VAL A 5 16.62 -16.89 13.76
C VAL A 5 16.81 -18.24 13.08
N ASP A 6 15.91 -18.62 12.19
CA ASP A 6 15.98 -19.86 11.41
C ASP A 6 17.29 -19.96 10.61
N SER A 7 17.69 -18.88 9.95
CA SER A 7 18.96 -18.78 9.22
C SER A 7 20.17 -18.96 10.15
N VAL A 8 20.19 -18.31 11.32
CA VAL A 8 21.29 -18.43 12.31
C VAL A 8 21.38 -19.84 12.84
N LEU A 9 20.24 -20.50 13.07
CA LEU A 9 20.15 -21.90 13.51
C LEU A 9 20.36 -22.90 12.36
N GLN A 10 20.70 -22.43 11.16
CA GLN A 10 20.91 -23.26 9.97
C GLN A 10 19.72 -24.21 9.68
N GLN A 11 18.51 -23.73 9.94
CA GLN A 11 17.25 -24.47 9.75
C GLN A 11 17.14 -25.76 10.57
N GLN A 12 17.92 -25.89 11.64
CA GLN A 12 17.95 -27.11 12.46
C GLN A 12 16.87 -27.14 13.54
N ASP A 13 16.31 -25.99 13.92
CA ASP A 13 15.14 -25.94 14.79
C ASP A 13 13.88 -26.15 13.96
N THR A 14 13.33 -27.35 14.04
CA THR A 14 12.20 -27.77 13.21
C THR A 14 10.91 -26.98 13.50
N GLU A 15 10.71 -26.52 14.73
CA GLU A 15 9.50 -25.75 15.08
C GLU A 15 9.56 -24.36 14.47
N ILE A 16 10.70 -23.67 14.59
CA ILE A 16 10.93 -22.37 13.99
C ILE A 16 10.87 -22.48 12.46
N HIS A 17 11.56 -23.45 11.89
CA HIS A 17 11.59 -23.68 10.44
C HIS A 17 10.19 -23.91 9.87
N HIS A 18 9.41 -24.83 10.45
CA HIS A 18 8.02 -25.07 10.03
C HIS A 18 7.11 -23.84 10.19
N ALA A 19 7.29 -23.06 11.27
CA ALA A 19 6.51 -21.82 11.43
C ALA A 19 6.81 -20.80 10.32
N VAL A 20 8.08 -20.69 9.92
CA VAL A 20 8.48 -19.82 8.80
C VAL A 20 7.93 -20.32 7.47
N GLU A 21 8.09 -21.61 7.16
CA GLU A 21 7.56 -22.22 5.94
C GLU A 21 6.05 -22.06 5.84
N TYR A 22 5.34 -22.30 6.95
CA TYR A 22 3.89 -22.11 7.01
C TYR A 22 3.49 -20.67 6.67
N ALA A 23 4.13 -19.67 7.29
CA ALA A 23 3.83 -18.27 7.04
C ALA A 23 4.13 -17.87 5.58
N LEU A 24 5.33 -18.20 5.09
CA LEU A 24 5.75 -17.85 3.73
C LEU A 24 4.88 -18.52 2.66
N SER A 25 4.51 -19.78 2.84
CA SER A 25 3.61 -20.49 1.92
C SER A 25 2.21 -19.87 1.90
N ASN A 26 1.72 -19.36 3.04
CA ASN A 26 0.45 -18.62 3.09
C ASN A 26 0.53 -17.29 2.37
N PHE A 27 1.61 -16.52 2.51
CA PHE A 27 1.79 -15.31 1.72
C PHE A 27 1.79 -15.56 0.21
N LEU A 28 2.49 -16.61 -0.26
CA LEU A 28 2.47 -16.97 -1.68
C LEU A 28 1.07 -17.35 -2.17
N ARG A 29 0.29 -18.10 -1.37
CA ARG A 29 -1.08 -18.53 -1.73
C ARG A 29 -2.10 -17.39 -1.68
N ALA A 30 -1.89 -16.43 -0.79
CA ALA A 30 -2.81 -15.31 -0.61
C ALA A 30 -2.64 -14.22 -1.67
N GLN A 31 -1.55 -14.22 -2.44
CA GLN A 31 -1.32 -13.21 -3.44
C GLN A 31 -2.35 -13.30 -4.57
N TYR A 32 -3.02 -12.21 -4.83
CA TYR A 32 -3.97 -12.07 -5.93
C TYR A 32 -3.29 -12.15 -7.31
N ALA A 33 -4.05 -12.52 -8.33
CA ALA A 33 -3.54 -12.57 -9.71
C ALA A 33 -3.01 -11.20 -10.21
N ASN A 34 -3.54 -10.10 -9.68
CA ASN A 34 -3.08 -8.76 -9.99
C ASN A 34 -1.81 -8.33 -9.22
N GLY A 35 -1.28 -9.18 -8.31
CA GLY A 35 -0.06 -8.95 -7.57
C GLY A 35 -0.24 -8.36 -6.17
N ALA A 36 -1.45 -7.91 -5.81
CA ALA A 36 -1.72 -7.44 -4.44
C ALA A 36 -1.87 -8.61 -3.45
N TRP A 37 -1.95 -8.25 -2.17
CA TRP A 37 -2.35 -9.16 -1.10
C TRP A 37 -3.62 -8.66 -0.41
N PRO A 38 -4.42 -9.57 0.17
CA PRO A 38 -5.56 -9.19 0.99
C PRO A 38 -5.10 -8.49 2.28
N GLN A 39 -5.95 -7.66 2.84
CA GLN A 39 -5.74 -7.11 4.18
C GLN A 39 -5.92 -8.19 5.27
N HIS A 40 -6.80 -9.16 5.04
CA HIS A 40 -7.08 -10.27 5.94
C HIS A 40 -6.80 -11.61 5.25
N TYR A 41 -6.19 -12.55 5.99
CA TYR A 41 -5.71 -13.84 5.47
C TYR A 41 -6.57 -15.02 5.94
N ASP A 42 -7.75 -14.76 6.44
CA ASP A 42 -8.68 -15.75 7.01
C ASP A 42 -9.49 -16.51 5.96
N THR A 43 -9.54 -15.99 4.74
CA THR A 43 -10.26 -16.62 3.63
C THR A 43 -9.30 -16.89 2.47
N PRO A 44 -9.26 -18.12 1.90
CA PRO A 44 -8.54 -18.34 0.66
C PRO A 44 -9.08 -17.42 -0.43
N SER A 45 -8.19 -16.78 -1.13
CA SER A 45 -8.56 -15.91 -2.24
C SER A 45 -9.07 -16.75 -3.42
N ASP A 46 -10.39 -16.87 -3.58
CA ASP A 46 -11.01 -17.34 -4.83
C ASP A 46 -10.88 -16.32 -5.99
N SER A 47 -10.07 -15.29 -5.78
CA SER A 47 -9.96 -14.12 -6.65
C SER A 47 -9.05 -14.33 -7.85
N THR A 48 -9.24 -15.42 -8.60
CA THR A 48 -8.70 -15.53 -9.96
C THR A 48 -9.25 -14.47 -10.92
N ASP A 49 -10.33 -13.78 -10.53
CA ASP A 49 -11.08 -12.84 -11.38
C ASP A 49 -10.81 -11.36 -11.12
N LEU A 50 -9.86 -11.02 -10.23
CA LEU A 50 -9.52 -9.60 -10.02
C LEU A 50 -8.79 -9.05 -11.25
N ALA A 51 -9.47 -8.18 -11.98
CA ALA A 51 -8.93 -7.56 -13.18
C ALA A 51 -7.64 -6.78 -12.88
N ILE A 52 -6.67 -6.88 -13.76
CA ILE A 52 -5.44 -6.09 -13.70
C ILE A 52 -5.76 -4.71 -14.27
N LEU A 53 -6.12 -3.77 -13.41
CA LEU A 53 -6.52 -2.41 -13.78
C LEU A 53 -5.49 -1.39 -13.29
N PRO A 54 -5.31 -0.27 -14.02
CA PRO A 54 -4.60 0.88 -13.48
C PRO A 54 -5.50 1.68 -12.54
N ALA A 55 -4.89 2.40 -11.59
CA ALA A 55 -5.59 3.32 -10.73
C ALA A 55 -6.28 4.45 -11.50
N ARG A 56 -7.42 4.86 -11.02
CA ARG A 56 -8.22 5.92 -11.64
C ARG A 56 -9.02 6.70 -10.61
N TYR A 57 -9.37 7.91 -10.97
CA TYR A 57 -10.28 8.70 -10.16
C TYR A 57 -11.70 8.16 -10.24
N PRO A 58 -12.41 8.03 -9.10
CA PRO A 58 -13.84 7.74 -9.13
C PRO A 58 -14.59 8.88 -9.86
N ALA A 59 -15.71 8.56 -10.51
CA ALA A 59 -16.55 9.56 -11.16
C ALA A 59 -17.07 10.60 -10.13
N SER A 60 -17.41 10.12 -8.94
CA SER A 60 -17.79 10.92 -7.76
C SER A 60 -17.50 10.12 -6.49
N TRP A 61 -17.42 10.80 -5.35
CA TRP A 61 -17.31 10.17 -4.03
C TRP A 61 -18.10 10.96 -3.00
N SER A 62 -18.64 10.28 -2.00
CA SER A 62 -19.36 10.90 -0.91
C SER A 62 -18.42 11.64 0.02
N ARG A 63 -18.77 12.84 0.44
CA ARG A 63 -18.06 13.57 1.52
C ARG A 63 -18.49 13.12 2.92
N VAL A 64 -19.47 12.25 3.02
CA VAL A 64 -19.92 11.64 4.26
C VAL A 64 -19.60 10.16 4.19
N PHE A 65 -19.07 9.60 5.27
CA PHE A 65 -18.74 8.19 5.37
C PHE A 65 -19.99 7.32 5.09
N PRO A 66 -19.91 6.42 4.11
CA PRO A 66 -21.09 5.64 3.70
C PRO A 66 -21.35 4.40 4.57
N GLY A 67 -20.50 4.11 5.56
CA GLY A 67 -20.63 2.92 6.41
C GLY A 67 -20.34 1.60 5.69
N THR A 68 -19.58 1.61 4.59
CA THR A 68 -19.25 0.40 3.82
C THR A 68 -18.08 -0.36 4.44
N GLY A 69 -18.09 -1.69 4.32
CA GLY A 69 -16.93 -2.53 4.61
C GLY A 69 -15.79 -2.29 3.60
N TYR A 70 -14.55 -2.45 4.04
CA TYR A 70 -13.35 -2.23 3.24
C TYR A 70 -12.39 -3.44 3.28
N GLY A 71 -12.82 -4.55 3.87
CA GLY A 71 -11.99 -5.75 4.04
C GLY A 71 -11.45 -6.33 2.72
N ASP A 72 -12.17 -6.09 1.62
CA ASP A 72 -11.79 -6.55 0.28
C ASP A 72 -11.02 -5.50 -0.53
N TYR A 73 -10.62 -4.38 0.10
CA TYR A 73 -9.88 -3.31 -0.58
C TYR A 73 -8.38 -3.58 -0.58
N TYR A 74 -7.70 -3.01 -1.58
CA TYR A 74 -6.26 -2.97 -1.62
C TYR A 74 -5.76 -1.89 -0.66
N THR A 75 -5.10 -2.28 0.41
CA THR A 75 -4.74 -1.38 1.51
C THR A 75 -3.26 -1.09 1.53
N PHE A 76 -2.89 0.18 1.41
CA PHE A 76 -1.52 0.67 1.58
C PHE A 76 -1.25 1.18 2.99
N ASN A 77 -2.33 1.48 3.76
CA ASN A 77 -2.24 1.91 5.14
C ASN A 77 -1.41 0.93 5.97
N ASP A 78 -0.69 1.47 6.96
CA ASP A 78 0.18 0.71 7.87
C ASP A 78 1.21 -0.18 7.13
N ASN A 79 1.61 0.20 5.92
CA ASN A 79 2.52 -0.54 5.03
C ASN A 79 2.03 -1.96 4.66
N ALA A 80 0.74 -2.25 4.75
CA ALA A 80 0.20 -3.61 4.62
C ALA A 80 0.74 -4.37 3.40
N LEU A 81 0.86 -3.72 2.24
CA LEU A 81 1.45 -4.32 1.03
C LEU A 81 2.97 -4.23 1.00
N ALA A 82 3.55 -3.11 1.47
CA ALA A 82 4.99 -2.90 1.45
C ALA A 82 5.73 -3.88 2.35
N ASP A 83 5.21 -4.12 3.56
CA ASP A 83 5.82 -5.06 4.50
C ASP A 83 5.80 -6.51 3.98
N VAL A 84 4.78 -6.91 3.20
CA VAL A 84 4.77 -8.23 2.57
C VAL A 84 5.84 -8.32 1.47
N ILE A 85 6.04 -7.27 0.68
CA ILE A 85 7.14 -7.21 -0.30
C ILE A 85 8.49 -7.34 0.41
N ASP A 86 8.71 -6.61 1.50
CA ASP A 86 9.93 -6.70 2.31
C ASP A 86 10.15 -8.12 2.84
N VAL A 87 9.09 -8.78 3.32
CA VAL A 87 9.15 -10.18 3.77
C VAL A 87 9.52 -11.12 2.62
N MET A 88 8.95 -10.94 1.44
CA MET A 88 9.27 -11.77 0.27
C MET A 88 10.71 -11.58 -0.19
N LEU A 89 11.22 -10.35 -0.22
CA LEU A 89 12.63 -10.07 -0.55
C LEU A 89 13.58 -10.70 0.48
N GLU A 90 13.28 -10.57 1.78
CA GLU A 90 14.09 -11.20 2.83
C GLU A 90 14.05 -12.73 2.74
N ALA A 91 12.89 -13.32 2.43
CA ALA A 91 12.76 -14.76 2.21
C ALA A 91 13.60 -15.25 1.03
N HIS A 92 13.59 -14.50 -0.08
CA HIS A 92 14.45 -14.81 -1.23
C HIS A 92 15.93 -14.75 -0.87
N ARG A 93 16.38 -13.72 -0.16
CA ARG A 93 17.79 -13.59 0.28
C ARG A 93 18.18 -14.71 1.23
N THR A 94 17.28 -15.15 2.10
CA THR A 94 17.54 -16.12 3.15
C THR A 94 17.54 -17.56 2.62
N TYR A 95 16.59 -17.89 1.75
CA TYR A 95 16.34 -19.28 1.32
C TYR A 95 16.70 -19.55 -0.15
N GLY A 96 16.93 -18.50 -0.96
CA GLY A 96 17.28 -18.63 -2.38
C GLY A 96 16.13 -19.09 -3.29
N ASP A 97 14.89 -19.21 -2.76
CA ASP A 97 13.75 -19.63 -3.55
C ASP A 97 13.22 -18.46 -4.39
N ILE A 98 13.26 -18.67 -5.72
CA ILE A 98 12.85 -17.67 -6.71
C ILE A 98 11.37 -17.25 -6.60
N ARG A 99 10.51 -18.13 -6.08
CA ARG A 99 9.06 -17.87 -5.92
C ARG A 99 8.80 -16.62 -5.05
N TYR A 100 9.66 -16.39 -4.04
CA TYR A 100 9.55 -15.20 -3.19
C TYR A 100 9.89 -13.94 -3.95
N LEU A 101 10.98 -13.96 -4.74
CA LEU A 101 11.31 -12.80 -5.59
C LEU A 101 10.21 -12.52 -6.61
N GLU A 102 9.70 -13.54 -7.29
CA GLU A 102 8.59 -13.38 -8.24
C GLU A 102 7.34 -12.80 -7.58
N ALA A 103 7.04 -13.20 -6.34
CA ALA A 103 5.91 -12.62 -5.59
C ALA A 103 6.15 -11.15 -5.26
N ALA A 104 7.35 -10.78 -4.80
CA ALA A 104 7.73 -9.39 -4.56
C ALA A 104 7.62 -8.53 -5.83
N LEU A 105 8.12 -9.05 -6.97
CA LEU A 105 8.05 -8.36 -8.27
C LEU A 105 6.61 -8.12 -8.71
N ARG A 106 5.70 -9.11 -8.56
CA ARG A 106 4.28 -8.93 -8.86
C ARG A 106 3.63 -7.88 -7.94
N GLY A 107 4.02 -7.85 -6.65
CA GLY A 107 3.60 -6.81 -5.71
C GLY A 107 4.05 -5.41 -6.13
N GLY A 108 5.29 -5.28 -6.57
CA GLY A 108 5.83 -4.03 -7.13
C GLY A 108 5.09 -3.60 -8.40
N ASP A 109 4.78 -4.52 -9.29
CA ASP A 109 3.99 -4.24 -10.51
C ASP A 109 2.56 -3.80 -10.16
N PHE A 110 1.97 -4.34 -9.08
CA PHE A 110 0.71 -3.83 -8.54
C PHE A 110 0.86 -2.39 -8.05
N MET A 111 1.90 -2.09 -7.26
CA MET A 111 2.17 -0.73 -6.77
C MET A 111 2.33 0.29 -7.92
N ILE A 112 3.01 -0.09 -9.01
CA ILE A 112 3.11 0.77 -10.20
C ILE A 112 1.74 1.07 -10.78
N ARG A 113 0.88 0.04 -10.91
CA ARG A 113 -0.49 0.21 -11.45
C ARG A 113 -1.42 1.00 -10.52
N ALA A 114 -1.17 0.93 -9.21
CA ALA A 114 -1.93 1.68 -8.21
C ALA A 114 -1.53 3.15 -8.11
N GLN A 115 -0.48 3.59 -8.81
CA GLN A 115 -0.17 5.01 -8.88
C GLN A 115 -1.29 5.76 -9.62
N MET A 116 -1.86 6.76 -8.95
CA MET A 116 -2.89 7.59 -9.55
C MET A 116 -2.37 8.37 -10.76
N PRO A 117 -3.21 8.65 -11.76
CA PRO A 117 -2.83 9.52 -12.87
C PRO A 117 -2.70 10.99 -12.42
N GLU A 118 -2.13 11.82 -13.29
CA GLU A 118 -2.17 13.28 -13.06
C GLU A 118 -3.61 13.77 -12.76
N PRO A 119 -3.78 14.76 -11.91
CA PRO A 119 -2.76 15.67 -11.37
C PRO A 119 -2.07 15.20 -10.08
N GLN A 120 -2.34 14.00 -9.59
CA GLN A 120 -1.84 13.50 -8.31
C GLN A 120 -1.17 12.12 -8.48
N PRO A 121 -0.01 12.03 -9.15
CA PRO A 121 0.66 10.76 -9.43
C PRO A 121 1.36 10.20 -8.17
N ALA A 122 0.56 9.82 -7.19
CA ALA A 122 0.93 9.23 -5.91
C ALA A 122 -0.12 8.18 -5.54
N TRP A 123 -0.20 7.76 -4.29
CA TRP A 123 -1.04 6.65 -3.87
C TRP A 123 -2.08 7.06 -2.85
N ALA A 124 -3.23 6.42 -2.91
CA ALA A 124 -4.28 6.50 -1.89
C ALA A 124 -3.92 5.64 -0.68
N GLN A 125 -4.66 5.78 0.41
CA GLN A 125 -4.55 4.90 1.57
C GLN A 125 -5.10 3.51 1.26
N GLN A 126 -6.17 3.43 0.48
CA GLN A 126 -6.77 2.20 -0.02
C GLN A 126 -7.51 2.45 -1.33
N ASP A 127 -7.55 1.43 -2.15
CA ASP A 127 -8.32 1.38 -3.39
C ASP A 127 -9.34 0.23 -3.35
N ASN A 128 -10.52 0.45 -3.92
CA ASN A 128 -11.48 -0.62 -4.11
C ASN A 128 -11.04 -1.56 -5.26
N ASN A 129 -11.80 -2.62 -5.51
CA ASN A 129 -11.52 -3.60 -6.57
C ASN A 129 -11.57 -3.04 -8.01
N ARG A 130 -11.98 -1.79 -8.18
CA ARG A 130 -11.93 -1.05 -9.46
C ARG A 130 -10.71 -0.12 -9.56
N MET A 131 -9.80 -0.20 -8.59
CA MET A 131 -8.61 0.66 -8.49
C MET A 131 -9.00 2.15 -8.38
N GLU A 132 -10.02 2.45 -7.60
CA GLU A 132 -10.46 3.81 -7.28
C GLU A 132 -10.25 4.06 -5.79
N PRO A 133 -9.64 5.19 -5.38
CA PRO A 133 -9.57 5.57 -3.98
C PRO A 133 -10.95 5.54 -3.32
N ALA A 134 -11.07 4.93 -2.16
CA ALA A 134 -12.33 4.66 -1.51
C ALA A 134 -12.29 4.93 -0.01
N TRP A 135 -13.47 5.11 0.62
CA TRP A 135 -13.60 5.16 2.07
C TRP A 135 -13.19 3.82 2.69
N ALA A 136 -12.39 3.85 3.76
CA ALA A 136 -12.20 2.70 4.64
C ALA A 136 -12.94 2.91 5.96
N ARG A 137 -12.30 3.53 6.95
CA ARG A 137 -12.97 3.91 8.21
C ARG A 137 -13.54 5.33 8.10
N GLU A 138 -14.37 5.73 9.06
CA GLU A 138 -15.03 7.04 9.11
C GLU A 138 -14.06 8.23 8.97
N PHE A 139 -12.80 8.06 9.36
CA PHE A 139 -11.74 9.06 9.28
C PHE A 139 -10.70 8.78 8.19
N GLU A 140 -11.04 7.99 7.19
CA GLU A 140 -10.15 7.59 6.06
C GLU A 140 -10.86 7.79 4.72
N PRO A 141 -10.87 9.03 4.21
CA PRO A 141 -11.64 9.38 3.01
C PRO A 141 -10.90 8.96 1.74
N PRO A 142 -11.62 8.83 0.61
CA PRO A 142 -10.99 8.74 -0.70
C PRO A 142 -10.07 9.94 -0.94
N SER A 143 -8.76 9.71 -0.95
CA SER A 143 -7.75 10.78 -0.98
C SER A 143 -6.41 10.27 -1.44
N ILE A 144 -5.52 11.17 -1.81
CA ILE A 144 -4.10 10.86 -1.94
C ILE A 144 -3.42 11.16 -0.61
N THR A 145 -2.49 10.31 -0.20
CA THR A 145 -1.88 10.36 1.12
C THR A 145 -0.36 10.46 1.06
N GLY A 146 0.22 11.29 1.92
CA GLY A 146 1.66 11.50 1.96
C GLY A 146 2.43 10.30 2.52
N GLY A 147 1.95 9.73 3.63
CA GLY A 147 2.60 8.64 4.33
C GLY A 147 2.67 7.35 3.51
N GLU A 148 1.52 6.91 2.99
CA GLU A 148 1.41 5.71 2.16
C GLU A 148 2.19 5.87 0.85
N SER A 149 2.13 7.05 0.23
CA SER A 149 2.94 7.34 -0.97
C SER A 149 4.43 7.21 -0.69
N TYR A 150 4.91 7.64 0.48
CA TYR A 150 6.30 7.46 0.88
C TYR A 150 6.64 5.97 1.08
N GLY A 151 5.78 5.21 1.76
CA GLY A 151 5.97 3.76 1.97
C GLY A 151 6.06 3.00 0.66
N VAL A 152 5.17 3.30 -0.30
CA VAL A 152 5.21 2.68 -1.64
C VAL A 152 6.47 3.06 -2.41
N MET A 153 6.86 4.35 -2.41
CA MET A 153 8.11 4.77 -3.07
C MET A 153 9.33 4.06 -2.49
N ARG A 154 9.38 3.84 -1.16
CA ARG A 154 10.45 3.09 -0.51
C ARG A 154 10.48 1.64 -1.00
N ALA A 155 9.34 0.94 -0.97
CA ALA A 155 9.26 -0.45 -1.41
C ALA A 155 9.66 -0.61 -2.89
N LEU A 156 9.26 0.31 -3.76
CA LEU A 156 9.67 0.31 -5.16
C LEU A 156 11.17 0.57 -5.33
N LEU A 157 11.76 1.44 -4.50
CA LEU A 157 13.20 1.66 -4.49
C LEU A 157 13.96 0.41 -4.03
N ASP A 158 13.47 -0.28 -2.99
CA ASP A 158 14.05 -1.52 -2.48
C ASP A 158 14.01 -2.64 -3.54
N LEU A 159 12.91 -2.76 -4.28
CA LEU A 159 12.80 -3.65 -5.44
C LEU A 159 13.82 -3.31 -6.54
N TYR A 160 14.01 -2.03 -6.85
CA TYR A 160 15.06 -1.63 -7.79
C TYR A 160 16.45 -1.98 -7.31
N ILE A 161 16.77 -1.73 -6.05
CA ILE A 161 18.08 -2.04 -5.45
C ILE A 161 18.35 -3.56 -5.52
N GLU A 162 17.33 -4.38 -5.26
CA GLU A 162 17.45 -5.84 -5.28
C GLU A 162 17.65 -6.41 -6.70
N THR A 163 16.93 -5.83 -7.68
CA THR A 163 16.81 -6.46 -9.01
C THR A 163 17.50 -5.69 -10.13
N GLY A 164 17.79 -4.41 -9.95
CA GLY A 164 18.25 -3.51 -11.01
C GLY A 164 17.16 -3.14 -12.03
N GLU A 165 15.91 -3.52 -11.83
CA GLU A 165 14.83 -3.31 -12.80
C GLU A 165 14.32 -1.85 -12.79
N HIS A 166 14.69 -1.09 -13.79
CA HIS A 166 14.39 0.34 -13.91
C HIS A 166 12.90 0.69 -13.90
N ARG A 167 12.00 -0.26 -14.20
CA ARG A 167 10.55 0.00 -14.14
C ARG A 167 10.09 0.47 -12.75
N PHE A 168 10.73 0.00 -11.68
CA PHE A 168 10.42 0.40 -10.31
C PHE A 168 10.82 1.84 -9.96
N LEU A 169 11.71 2.46 -10.73
CA LEU A 169 12.06 3.87 -10.58
C LEU A 169 11.09 4.80 -11.32
N SER A 170 10.35 4.31 -12.32
CA SER A 170 9.50 5.16 -13.16
C SER A 170 8.42 5.92 -12.40
N PRO A 171 7.75 5.35 -11.36
CA PRO A 171 6.73 6.06 -10.58
C PRO A 171 7.30 7.10 -9.60
N LEU A 172 8.58 6.96 -9.21
CA LEU A 172 9.16 7.78 -8.14
C LEU A 172 9.27 9.24 -8.52
N ARG A 173 9.70 9.53 -9.74
CA ARG A 173 9.90 10.92 -10.19
C ARG A 173 8.61 11.74 -10.20
N PRO A 174 7.50 11.28 -10.82
CA PRO A 174 6.23 12.00 -10.75
C PRO A 174 5.69 12.10 -9.32
N ALA A 175 5.81 11.05 -8.49
CA ALA A 175 5.38 11.08 -7.10
C ALA A 175 6.16 12.10 -6.26
N LEU A 176 7.49 12.17 -6.41
CA LEU A 176 8.32 13.18 -5.75
C LEU A 176 7.97 14.60 -6.22
N SER A 177 7.65 14.78 -7.51
CA SER A 177 7.18 16.06 -8.02
C SER A 177 5.85 16.46 -7.40
N TRP A 178 4.90 15.52 -7.28
CA TRP A 178 3.65 15.74 -6.57
C TRP A 178 3.90 16.10 -5.10
N ALA A 179 4.70 15.33 -4.37
CA ALA A 179 5.00 15.60 -2.97
C ALA A 179 5.57 17.01 -2.76
N ARG A 180 6.52 17.43 -3.59
CA ARG A 180 7.13 18.79 -3.50
C ARG A 180 6.11 19.91 -3.71
N ARG A 181 5.20 19.78 -4.67
CA ARG A 181 4.17 20.81 -4.92
C ARG A 181 3.01 20.79 -3.93
N SER A 182 2.92 19.70 -3.14
CA SER A 182 1.88 19.50 -2.14
C SER A 182 2.33 19.88 -0.72
N LEU A 183 3.57 20.33 -0.54
CA LEU A 183 4.05 20.74 0.78
C LEU A 183 3.21 21.90 1.32
N LEU A 184 2.86 21.78 2.60
CA LEU A 184 2.28 22.84 3.39
C LEU A 184 3.32 23.96 3.63
N PRO A 185 2.90 25.17 4.06
CA PRO A 185 3.83 26.27 4.33
C PRO A 185 4.94 25.94 5.33
N ASP A 186 4.71 25.00 6.23
CA ASP A 186 5.68 24.52 7.23
C ASP A 186 6.62 23.40 6.72
N GLY A 187 6.49 23.02 5.44
CA GLY A 187 7.31 22.01 4.79
C GLY A 187 6.86 20.55 5.04
N ARG A 188 5.73 20.33 5.70
CA ARG A 188 5.14 19.00 5.87
C ARG A 188 4.14 18.68 4.76
N LEU A 189 3.78 17.41 4.63
CA LEU A 189 2.62 16.98 3.86
C LEU A 189 1.40 16.87 4.79
N ALA A 190 0.22 17.24 4.29
CA ALA A 190 -1.02 16.87 4.96
C ALA A 190 -1.22 15.35 4.90
N ARG A 191 -1.97 14.81 5.83
CA ARG A 191 -2.30 13.39 5.84
C ARG A 191 -3.09 13.00 4.59
N PHE A 192 -4.08 13.81 4.22
CA PHE A 192 -4.96 13.59 3.08
C PHE A 192 -4.96 14.78 2.12
N TYR A 193 -5.07 14.47 0.83
CA TYR A 193 -5.28 15.45 -0.24
C TYR A 193 -6.52 15.06 -1.03
N GLU A 194 -7.45 16.02 -1.17
CA GLU A 194 -8.68 15.81 -1.93
C GLU A 194 -8.36 15.43 -3.38
N LEU A 195 -9.10 14.44 -3.87
CA LEU A 195 -8.93 13.92 -5.23
C LEU A 195 -9.14 15.03 -6.27
N LYS A 196 -8.29 15.07 -7.28
CA LYS A 196 -8.23 16.02 -8.41
C LYS A 196 -7.83 17.45 -8.04
N THR A 197 -8.32 17.97 -6.91
CA THR A 197 -8.06 19.38 -6.51
C THR A 197 -6.73 19.55 -5.81
N ASN A 198 -6.22 18.48 -5.23
CA ASN A 198 -5.00 18.46 -4.40
C ASN A 198 -5.03 19.41 -3.19
N ARG A 199 -6.22 19.78 -2.73
CA ARG A 199 -6.36 20.60 -1.51
C ARG A 199 -6.10 19.72 -0.29
N PRO A 200 -5.35 20.19 0.72
CA PRO A 200 -5.25 19.50 2.01
C PRO A 200 -6.63 19.26 2.59
N LEU A 201 -6.87 18.04 3.08
CA LEU A 201 -8.16 17.60 3.58
C LEU A 201 -7.99 17.12 5.02
N TYR A 202 -8.87 17.56 5.89
CA TYR A 202 -8.85 17.30 7.32
C TYR A 202 -10.23 16.84 7.81
N PHE A 203 -10.28 16.41 9.06
CA PHE A 203 -11.52 16.14 9.77
C PHE A 203 -11.68 17.10 10.95
N VAL A 204 -12.91 17.56 11.16
CA VAL A 204 -13.25 18.26 12.38
C VAL A 204 -13.23 17.28 13.57
N ARG A 205 -12.63 17.69 14.67
CA ARG A 205 -12.58 16.90 15.90
C ARG A 205 -14.01 16.49 16.33
N ASP A 206 -14.12 15.27 16.81
CA ASP A 206 -15.32 14.67 17.38
C ASP A 206 -16.49 14.42 16.40
N THR A 207 -16.61 15.17 15.31
CA THR A 207 -17.68 14.97 14.31
C THR A 207 -17.24 14.21 13.08
N TYR A 208 -15.94 14.15 12.81
CA TYR A 208 -15.33 13.60 11.58
C TYR A 208 -15.88 14.20 10.28
N GLU A 209 -16.46 15.40 10.34
CA GLU A 209 -16.83 16.14 9.13
C GLU A 209 -15.58 16.58 8.36
N LEU A 210 -15.60 16.38 7.05
CA LEU A 210 -14.50 16.80 6.18
C LEU A 210 -14.39 18.31 6.06
N THR A 211 -13.20 18.85 6.30
CA THR A 211 -12.88 20.28 6.23
C THR A 211 -11.56 20.52 5.50
N TYR A 212 -11.32 21.77 5.11
CA TYR A 212 -10.03 22.23 4.57
C TYR A 212 -9.23 23.06 5.59
N SER A 213 -9.72 23.16 6.82
CA SER A 213 -9.06 23.85 7.93
C SER A 213 -8.43 22.84 8.87
N ASP A 214 -7.22 23.11 9.31
CA ASP A 214 -6.49 22.35 10.33
C ASP A 214 -6.66 22.95 11.76
N ALA A 215 -7.56 23.93 11.91
CA ALA A 215 -7.72 24.66 13.17
C ALA A 215 -8.30 23.80 14.32
N ASP A 216 -9.09 22.76 14.00
CA ASP A 216 -9.72 21.89 14.99
C ASP A 216 -9.72 20.43 14.51
N VAL A 217 -8.53 19.87 14.44
CA VAL A 217 -8.30 18.47 14.01
C VAL A 217 -8.22 17.52 15.21
N PRO A 218 -8.52 16.22 15.02
CA PRO A 218 -8.29 15.20 16.03
C PRO A 218 -6.82 15.15 16.48
N THR A 219 -6.57 14.75 17.73
CA THR A 219 -5.23 14.74 18.33
C THR A 219 -4.24 13.73 17.72
N HIS A 220 -4.74 12.83 16.91
CA HIS A 220 -3.94 11.80 16.21
C HIS A 220 -3.62 12.17 14.74
N TYR A 221 -3.88 13.40 14.36
CA TYR A 221 -3.51 13.96 13.04
C TYR A 221 -2.16 14.61 13.08
#